data_5234ef508becb046b290d0b0d7ef3063
#
_entry.id   5234ef508becb046b290d0b0d7ef3063
#
_cell.length_a   1.000
_cell.length_b   1.000
_cell.length_c   1.000
_cell.angle_alpha   90.00
_cell.angle_beta   90.00
_cell.angle_gamma   90.00
#
_symmetry.space_group_name_H-M   'P 1'
#
loop_
_entity.id
_entity.type
_entity.pdbx_description
1 polymer ?
#
loop_
_entity_poly.entity_id
_entity_poly.type
_entity_poly.pdbx_seq_one_letter_code
_entity_poly.pdbx_strand_id
1 'polypeptide(L)'
;MPDPLSITAAIALAGKCINGVTKAVNSGRELESAMGHISRWFECVSDVNAAERRAKKPSLFKKLTDAKSVEKEAFDALIAKRKMAEMRKQLYELIVYTWGKDAWNELVQMERDI
;
A
#
# COMPACT_ATOMS: atom_id res chain seq x y z
N MET A 1 -6.41 0.66 21.56
CA MET A 1 -5.97 1.00 20.22
C MET A 1 -5.73 -0.27 19.42
N PRO A 2 -6.32 -0.37 18.23
CA PRO A 2 -6.05 -1.55 17.44
C PRO A 2 -4.57 -1.59 17.06
N ASP A 3 -4.04 -2.77 17.01
CA ASP A 3 -2.66 -2.95 16.59
C ASP A 3 -2.52 -2.50 15.12
N PRO A 4 -1.39 -1.88 14.75
CA PRO A 4 -1.17 -1.57 13.37
C PRO A 4 -1.19 -2.86 12.56
N LEU A 5 -1.73 -2.79 11.35
CA LEU A 5 -1.75 -3.95 10.48
C LEU A 5 -0.34 -4.48 10.31
N SER A 6 -0.19 -5.80 10.39
CA SER A 6 1.08 -6.42 10.07
C SER A 6 1.38 -6.14 8.59
N ILE A 7 2.66 -6.19 8.24
CA ILE A 7 3.07 -5.99 6.85
C ILE A 7 2.35 -6.99 5.93
N THR A 8 2.25 -8.24 6.37
CA THR A 8 1.57 -9.29 5.59
C THR A 8 0.09 -8.95 5.38
N ALA A 9 -0.59 -8.47 6.43
CA ALA A 9 -2.00 -8.10 6.34
C ALA A 9 -2.19 -6.89 5.42
N ALA A 10 -1.31 -5.90 5.51
CA ALA A 10 -1.37 -4.71 4.65
C ALA A 10 -1.20 -5.08 3.18
N ILE A 11 -0.27 -5.97 2.85
CA ILE A 11 -0.05 -6.43 1.48
C ILE A 11 -1.27 -7.21 0.98
N ALA A 12 -1.84 -8.08 1.79
CA ALA A 12 -3.04 -8.84 1.42
C ALA A 12 -4.22 -7.92 1.14
N LEU A 13 -4.42 -6.91 1.99
CA LEU A 13 -5.50 -5.95 1.82
C LEU A 13 -5.26 -5.09 0.57
N ALA A 14 -4.02 -4.67 0.34
CA ALA A 14 -3.66 -3.91 -0.85
C ALA A 14 -3.99 -4.69 -2.13
N GLY A 15 -3.70 -5.99 -2.14
CA GLY A 15 -4.05 -6.86 -3.27
C GLY A 15 -5.55 -6.91 -3.51
N LYS A 16 -6.35 -6.97 -2.45
CA LYS A 16 -7.82 -6.94 -2.56
C LYS A 16 -8.30 -5.61 -3.14
N CYS A 17 -7.67 -4.51 -2.76
CA CYS A 17 -8.02 -3.20 -3.29
C CYS A 17 -7.75 -3.11 -4.79
N ILE A 18 -6.60 -3.62 -5.24
CA ILE A 18 -6.28 -3.68 -6.66
C ILE A 18 -7.32 -4.53 -7.42
N ASN A 19 -7.71 -5.66 -6.85
CA ASN A 19 -8.75 -6.51 -7.46
C ASN A 19 -10.09 -5.77 -7.57
N GLY A 20 -10.43 -4.97 -6.55
CA GLY A 20 -11.64 -4.16 -6.59
C GLY A 20 -11.60 -3.12 -7.71
N VAL A 21 -10.46 -2.47 -7.89
CA VAL A 21 -10.27 -1.51 -8.98
C VAL A 21 -10.36 -2.22 -10.33
N THR A 22 -9.72 -3.39 -10.46
CA THR A 22 -9.75 -4.18 -11.68
C THR A 22 -11.18 -4.55 -12.06
N LYS A 23 -11.99 -4.96 -11.09
CA LYS A 23 -13.40 -5.29 -11.33
C LYS A 23 -14.17 -4.05 -11.79
N ALA A 24 -13.93 -2.90 -11.19
CA ALA A 24 -14.59 -1.66 -11.60
C ALA A 24 -14.23 -1.30 -13.04
N VAL A 25 -12.97 -1.44 -13.42
CA VAL A 25 -12.49 -1.19 -14.78
C VAL A 25 -13.16 -2.16 -15.77
N ASN A 26 -13.15 -3.44 -15.44
CA ASN A 26 -13.71 -4.47 -16.32
C ASN A 26 -15.24 -4.35 -16.50
N SER A 27 -15.89 -3.76 -15.49
CA SER A 27 -17.35 -3.54 -15.56
C SER A 27 -17.71 -2.21 -16.21
N GLY A 28 -16.73 -1.44 -16.69
CA GLY A 28 -16.96 -0.14 -17.32
C GLY A 28 -17.49 0.91 -16.36
N ARG A 29 -17.19 0.77 -15.08
CA ARG A 29 -17.64 1.72 -14.06
C ARG A 29 -16.81 2.99 -14.07
N GLU A 30 -17.38 4.03 -13.51
CA GLU A 30 -16.70 5.32 -13.40
C GLU A 30 -15.65 5.27 -12.30
N LEU A 31 -14.71 6.22 -12.36
CA LEU A 31 -13.63 6.34 -11.37
C LEU A 31 -14.19 6.38 -9.94
N GLU A 32 -15.29 7.08 -9.73
CA GLU A 32 -15.91 7.21 -8.41
C GLU A 32 -16.23 5.86 -7.78
N SER A 33 -16.59 4.89 -8.59
CA SER A 33 -16.88 3.52 -8.11
C SER A 33 -15.63 2.83 -7.57
N ALA A 34 -14.46 3.22 -8.03
CA ALA A 34 -13.19 2.63 -7.61
C ALA A 34 -12.53 3.42 -6.48
N MET A 35 -13.01 4.63 -6.18
CA MET A 35 -12.33 5.54 -5.23
C MET A 35 -12.15 4.94 -3.84
N GLY A 36 -13.15 4.21 -3.35
CA GLY A 36 -13.03 3.56 -2.05
C GLY A 36 -11.88 2.56 -2.00
N HIS A 37 -11.72 1.78 -3.06
CA HIS A 37 -10.62 0.81 -3.14
C HIS A 37 -9.27 1.50 -3.26
N ILE A 38 -9.20 2.56 -4.03
CA ILE A 38 -7.96 3.31 -4.24
C ILE A 38 -7.53 4.00 -2.94
N SER A 39 -8.46 4.63 -2.24
CA SER A 39 -8.19 5.28 -0.97
C SER A 39 -7.66 4.28 0.05
N ARG A 40 -8.27 3.11 0.12
CA ARG A 40 -7.84 2.05 1.04
C ARG A 40 -6.46 1.51 0.66
N TRP A 41 -6.15 1.44 -0.63
CA TRP A 41 -4.82 1.05 -1.09
C TRP A 41 -3.76 2.05 -0.59
N PHE A 42 -4.04 3.35 -0.67
CA PHE A 42 -3.12 4.37 -0.14
C PHE A 42 -2.93 4.23 1.37
N GLU A 43 -3.96 3.86 2.11
CA GLU A 43 -3.82 3.56 3.53
C GLU A 43 -2.86 2.40 3.76
N CYS A 44 -2.93 1.36 2.94
CA CYS A 44 -2.00 0.24 3.02
C CYS A 44 -0.57 0.67 2.74
N VAL A 45 -0.35 1.57 1.79
CA VAL A 45 0.98 2.14 1.52
C VAL A 45 1.51 2.84 2.76
N SER A 46 0.66 3.63 3.41
CA SER A 46 1.04 4.34 4.64
C SER A 46 1.43 3.36 5.74
N ASP A 47 0.68 2.27 5.89
CA ASP A 47 0.98 1.24 6.89
C ASP A 47 2.31 0.55 6.62
N VAL A 48 2.60 0.22 5.37
CA VAL A 48 3.88 -0.40 4.99
C VAL A 48 5.04 0.57 5.23
N ASN A 49 4.87 1.84 4.88
CA ASN A 49 5.90 2.85 5.11
C ASN A 49 6.17 3.04 6.60
N ALA A 50 5.14 3.00 7.42
CA ALA A 50 5.30 3.10 8.88
C ALA A 50 6.06 1.90 9.42
N ALA A 51 5.75 0.70 8.93
CA ALA A 51 6.45 -0.52 9.33
C ALA A 51 7.92 -0.49 8.92
N GLU A 52 8.22 0.03 7.73
CA GLU A 52 9.59 0.18 7.26
C GLU A 52 10.37 1.13 8.15
N ARG A 53 9.76 2.26 8.53
CA ARG A 53 10.42 3.21 9.44
C ARG A 53 10.73 2.59 10.78
N ARG A 54 9.81 1.79 11.32
CA ARG A 54 10.05 1.09 12.60
C ARG A 54 11.20 0.08 12.46
N ALA A 55 11.29 -0.60 11.35
CA ALA A 55 12.36 -1.58 11.12
C ALA A 55 13.72 -0.92 11.00
N LYS A 56 13.80 0.28 10.41
CA LYS A 56 15.06 1.01 10.26
C LYS A 56 15.54 1.66 11.54
N LYS A 57 14.63 1.92 12.48
CA LYS A 57 14.94 2.53 13.77
C LYS A 57 14.47 1.63 14.89
N PRO A 58 15.18 0.53 15.13
CA PRO A 58 14.79 -0.36 16.21
C PRO A 58 14.82 0.39 17.55
N SER A 59 13.74 0.30 18.30
CA SER A 59 13.67 0.90 19.61
C SER A 59 14.65 0.20 20.55
N LEU A 60 14.99 0.86 21.66
CA LEU A 60 15.81 0.23 22.69
C LEU A 60 15.20 -1.09 23.15
N PHE A 61 13.88 -1.14 23.20
CA PHE A 61 13.17 -2.36 23.58
C PHE A 61 13.50 -3.52 22.62
N LYS A 62 13.54 -3.24 21.32
CA LYS A 62 13.87 -4.28 20.32
C LYS A 62 15.31 -4.74 20.40
N LYS A 63 16.22 -3.89 20.86
CA LYS A 63 17.61 -4.27 21.04
C LYS A 63 17.80 -5.31 22.15
N LEU A 64 16.83 -5.38 23.06
CA LEU A 64 16.84 -6.36 24.14
C LEU A 64 16.20 -7.69 23.71
N THR A 65 15.58 -7.72 22.53
CA THR A 65 14.97 -8.92 22.00
C THR A 65 15.87 -9.55 20.93
N ASP A 66 15.39 -10.60 20.33
CA ASP A 66 16.15 -11.38 19.36
C ASP A 66 16.55 -10.56 18.12
N ALA A 67 17.85 -10.52 17.83
CA ALA A 67 18.37 -9.84 16.64
C ALA A 67 17.80 -10.41 15.35
N LYS A 68 17.49 -11.72 15.32
CA LYS A 68 16.90 -12.36 14.16
C LYS A 68 15.53 -11.80 13.84
N SER A 69 14.74 -11.45 14.87
CA SER A 69 13.42 -10.84 14.68
C SER A 69 13.52 -9.48 14.01
N VAL A 70 14.54 -8.70 14.37
CA VAL A 70 14.76 -7.38 13.79
C VAL A 70 15.15 -7.51 12.32
N GLU A 71 16.07 -8.44 12.01
CA GLU A 71 16.49 -8.68 10.64
C GLU A 71 15.34 -9.16 9.78
N LYS A 72 14.53 -10.07 10.31
CA LYS A 72 13.37 -10.58 9.60
C LYS A 72 12.36 -9.46 9.32
N GLU A 73 12.10 -8.61 10.29
CA GLU A 73 11.18 -7.49 10.13
C GLU A 73 11.67 -6.52 9.05
N ALA A 74 12.96 -6.21 9.04
CA ALA A 74 13.56 -5.35 8.03
C ALA A 74 13.47 -5.98 6.63
N PHE A 75 13.70 -7.28 6.53
CA PHE A 75 13.61 -8.01 5.28
C PHE A 75 12.17 -8.04 4.76
N ASP A 76 11.23 -8.32 5.66
CA ASP A 76 9.80 -8.33 5.30
C ASP A 76 9.35 -6.96 4.82
N ALA A 77 9.82 -5.89 5.47
CA ALA A 77 9.51 -4.52 5.06
C ALA A 77 10.03 -4.22 3.66
N LEU A 78 11.24 -4.68 3.34
CA LEU A 78 11.82 -4.48 2.01
C LEU A 78 11.01 -5.20 0.93
N ILE A 79 10.63 -6.44 1.20
CA ILE A 79 9.81 -7.23 0.26
C ILE A 79 8.45 -6.55 0.06
N ALA A 80 7.83 -6.11 1.16
CA ALA A 80 6.54 -5.43 1.11
C ALA A 80 6.63 -4.16 0.27
N LYS A 81 7.69 -3.40 0.45
CA LYS A 81 7.90 -2.16 -0.32
C LYS A 81 8.00 -2.44 -1.81
N ARG A 82 8.70 -3.51 -2.19
CA ARG A 82 8.79 -3.91 -3.60
C ARG A 82 7.43 -4.33 -4.15
N LYS A 83 6.67 -5.10 -3.39
CA LYS A 83 5.33 -5.51 -3.79
C LYS A 83 4.41 -4.31 -3.96
N MET A 84 4.49 -3.35 -3.05
CA MET A 84 3.69 -2.12 -3.16
C MET A 84 4.07 -1.31 -4.39
N ALA A 85 5.36 -1.26 -4.73
CA ALA A 85 5.80 -0.56 -5.94
C ALA A 85 5.24 -1.22 -7.21
N GLU A 86 5.22 -2.55 -7.25
CA GLU A 86 4.64 -3.29 -8.35
C GLU A 86 3.13 -3.05 -8.45
N MET A 87 2.43 -3.06 -7.31
CA MET A 87 1.01 -2.77 -7.25
C MET A 87 0.71 -1.34 -7.70
N ARG A 88 1.56 -0.39 -7.30
CA ARG A 88 1.40 1.02 -7.71
C ARG A 88 1.51 1.15 -9.22
N LYS A 89 2.46 0.45 -9.83
CA LYS A 89 2.62 0.44 -11.27
C LYS A 89 1.39 -0.14 -11.96
N GLN A 90 0.89 -1.25 -11.43
CA GLN A 90 -0.31 -1.91 -11.95
C GLN A 90 -1.53 -0.99 -11.84
N LEU A 91 -1.68 -0.33 -10.70
CA LEU A 91 -2.76 0.62 -10.47
C LEU A 91 -2.66 1.80 -11.40
N TYR A 92 -1.46 2.33 -11.61
CA TYR A 92 -1.19 3.41 -12.55
C TYR A 92 -1.66 3.02 -13.96
N GLU A 93 -1.25 1.84 -14.42
CA GLU A 93 -1.61 1.37 -15.77
C GLU A 93 -3.13 1.22 -15.91
N LEU A 94 -3.81 0.67 -14.91
CA LEU A 94 -5.26 0.52 -14.92
C LEU A 94 -5.96 1.87 -15.00
N ILE A 95 -5.55 2.81 -14.17
CA ILE A 95 -6.19 4.12 -14.07
C ILE A 95 -5.94 4.96 -15.31
N VAL A 96 -4.69 5.03 -15.75
CA VAL A 96 -4.34 5.84 -16.93
C VAL A 96 -5.01 5.30 -18.18
N TYR A 97 -5.01 3.98 -18.35
CA TYR A 97 -5.64 3.35 -19.51
C TYR A 97 -7.15 3.58 -19.54
N THR A 98 -7.79 3.53 -18.37
CA THR A 98 -9.24 3.57 -18.29
C THR A 98 -9.80 4.99 -18.18
N TRP A 99 -9.19 5.82 -17.33
CA TRP A 99 -9.74 7.15 -16.99
C TRP A 99 -8.81 8.30 -17.35
N GLY A 100 -7.58 8.00 -17.77
CA GLY A 100 -6.63 9.02 -18.23
C GLY A 100 -5.63 9.43 -17.17
N LYS A 101 -4.58 10.09 -17.64
CA LYS A 101 -3.48 10.53 -16.78
C LYS A 101 -3.90 11.60 -15.78
N ASP A 102 -4.88 12.42 -16.15
CA ASP A 102 -5.38 13.46 -15.25
C ASP A 102 -6.01 12.85 -14.00
N ALA A 103 -6.74 11.73 -14.17
CA ALA A 103 -7.30 11.00 -13.04
C ALA A 103 -6.20 10.51 -12.09
N TRP A 104 -5.13 9.96 -12.66
CA TRP A 104 -3.98 9.54 -11.85
C TRP A 104 -3.34 10.71 -11.10
N ASN A 105 -3.17 11.84 -11.77
CA ASN A 105 -2.58 13.03 -11.14
C ASN A 105 -3.43 13.54 -9.99
N GLU A 106 -4.75 13.50 -10.12
CA GLU A 106 -5.67 13.88 -9.04
C GLU A 106 -5.51 12.95 -7.85
N LEU A 107 -5.38 11.65 -8.09
CA LEU A 107 -5.23 10.66 -7.03
C LEU A 107 -3.90 10.84 -6.29
N VAL A 108 -2.82 11.13 -7.02
CA VAL A 108 -1.52 11.40 -6.41
C VAL A 108 -1.58 12.64 -5.55
N GLN A 109 -2.30 13.66 -5.99
CA GLN A 109 -2.47 14.87 -5.21
C GLN A 109 -3.23 14.58 -3.91
N MET A 110 -4.27 13.76 -3.97
CA MET A 110 -5.01 13.34 -2.79
C MET A 110 -4.11 12.57 -1.80
N GLU A 111 -3.22 11.72 -2.31
CA GLU A 111 -2.27 10.99 -1.49
C GLU A 111 -1.36 11.96 -0.73
N ARG A 112 -0.91 13.01 -1.37
CA ARG A 112 -0.03 14.02 -0.74
C ARG A 112 -0.77 14.82 0.34
N ASP A 113 -2.06 15.04 0.15
CA ASP A 113 -2.86 15.83 1.08
C ASP A 113 -3.24 15.04 2.34
N ILE A 114 -3.02 13.73 2.34
CA ILE A 114 -3.22 12.89 3.51
C ILE A 114 -1.92 12.80 4.30
#